data_bfe175ad2e8ba8b3b8db2b8ad042e0d4
#
_entry.id   bfe175ad2e8ba8b3b8db2b8ad042e0d4
#
_cell.length_a   1.000
_cell.length_b   1.000
_cell.length_c   1.000
_cell.angle_alpha   90.00
_cell.angle_beta   90.00
_cell.angle_gamma   90.00
#
_symmetry.space_group_name_H-M   'P 1'
#
loop_
_entity.id
_entity.type
_entity.pdbx_description
1 polymer ?
#
loop_
_entity_poly.entity_id
_entity_poly.type
_entity_poly.pdbx_seq_one_letter_code
_entity_poly.pdbx_strand_id
1 'polypeptide(L)'
;MSSEIKLSKSLKNGIEFSCQMCGSCCRGFEEGEVYLYQDDIERLTKSLNLKKKSELKKFAEEYLKVINDSFFWKEPGVERGKTYRFKSLGFKFTGNDEHCRFLEENSCIVHEVRPFQCKCFPFWHMLVSNRKNFIDYSKKCPGLKGLKGRHYSKEEILDWANGEYEMEKKYFLEMKKHNFNILKVYPFLSKKMLDE
;
A
#
# COMPACT_ATOMS: atom_id res chain seq x y z
N MET A 1 -0.29 16.89 14.71
CA MET A 1 -1.38 17.45 13.90
C MET A 1 -1.43 16.62 12.64
N SER A 2 -2.50 15.85 12.42
CA SER A 2 -2.74 15.21 11.13
C SER A 2 -2.89 16.33 10.11
N SER A 3 -2.13 16.32 9.02
CA SER A 3 -2.43 17.18 7.88
C SER A 3 -3.82 16.78 7.40
N GLU A 4 -4.79 17.67 7.55
CA GLU A 4 -6.15 17.44 7.09
C GLU A 4 -6.11 17.12 5.59
N ILE A 5 -6.49 15.89 5.23
CA ILE A 5 -6.50 15.46 3.84
C ILE A 5 -7.55 16.27 3.09
N LYS A 6 -7.11 17.05 2.12
CA LYS A 6 -7.99 17.90 1.33
C LYS A 6 -8.43 17.17 0.08
N LEU A 7 -9.68 16.73 0.06
CA LEU A 7 -10.24 16.08 -1.14
C LEU A 7 -10.29 17.02 -2.35
N SER A 8 -9.98 16.44 -3.50
CA SER A 8 -10.23 17.06 -4.79
C SER A 8 -11.70 17.45 -4.96
N LYS A 9 -11.95 18.57 -5.63
CA LYS A 9 -13.31 19.06 -5.89
C LYS A 9 -14.20 18.04 -6.62
N SER A 10 -13.60 17.16 -7.41
CA SER A 10 -14.32 16.10 -8.14
C SER A 10 -14.91 15.01 -7.24
N LEU A 11 -14.45 14.90 -5.99
CA LEU A 11 -14.88 13.89 -5.02
C LEU A 11 -15.81 14.45 -3.93
N LYS A 12 -16.26 15.70 -4.07
CA LYS A 12 -17.10 16.35 -3.07
C LYS A 12 -18.45 15.65 -2.83
N ASN A 13 -18.97 15.01 -3.86
CA ASN A 13 -20.24 14.30 -3.81
C ASN A 13 -20.05 12.78 -3.66
N GLY A 14 -18.87 12.33 -3.27
CA GLY A 14 -18.54 10.91 -3.26
C GLY A 14 -18.27 10.37 -4.65
N ILE A 15 -18.14 9.04 -4.73
CA ILE A 15 -17.97 8.33 -5.99
C ILE A 15 -18.59 6.94 -5.92
N GLU A 16 -18.96 6.40 -7.07
CA GLU A 16 -19.30 4.98 -7.20
C GLU A 16 -18.08 4.16 -7.59
N PHE A 17 -17.85 3.09 -6.85
CA PHE A 17 -16.74 2.17 -7.10
C PHE A 17 -17.12 0.74 -6.74
N SER A 18 -16.70 -0.20 -7.58
CA SER A 18 -16.73 -1.63 -7.30
C SER A 18 -15.52 -2.31 -7.91
N CYS A 19 -14.76 -3.01 -7.09
CA CYS A 19 -13.63 -3.78 -7.60
C CYS A 19 -14.14 -4.86 -8.57
N GLN A 20 -13.66 -4.81 -9.82
CA GLN A 20 -14.02 -5.76 -10.88
C GLN A 20 -13.06 -6.94 -10.95
N MET A 21 -12.12 -7.08 -10.03
CA MET A 21 -11.06 -8.09 -10.02
C MET A 21 -10.32 -8.21 -11.36
N CYS A 22 -10.18 -7.11 -12.08
CA CYS A 22 -9.59 -7.08 -13.43
C CYS A 22 -8.06 -7.19 -13.47
N GLY A 23 -7.41 -7.24 -12.32
CA GLY A 23 -5.95 -7.34 -12.22
C GLY A 23 -5.15 -6.08 -12.57
N SER A 24 -5.78 -4.99 -13.05
CA SER A 24 -5.05 -3.78 -13.49
C SER A 24 -4.20 -3.16 -12.39
N CYS A 25 -4.72 -3.07 -11.16
CA CYS A 25 -3.95 -2.57 -10.01
C CYS A 25 -2.83 -3.54 -9.59
N CYS A 26 -2.98 -4.86 -9.86
CA CYS A 26 -1.97 -5.86 -9.61
C CYS A 26 -0.81 -5.81 -10.62
N ARG A 27 -0.95 -5.05 -11.72
CA ARG A 27 0.10 -4.74 -12.70
C ARG A 27 0.74 -3.38 -12.46
N GLY A 28 0.62 -2.85 -11.24
CA GLY A 28 1.30 -1.64 -10.79
C GLY A 28 0.93 -0.36 -11.51
N PHE A 29 -0.07 -0.37 -12.40
CA PHE A 29 -0.40 0.76 -13.27
C PHE A 29 0.84 1.36 -13.97
N GLU A 30 1.82 0.50 -14.30
CA GLU A 30 3.06 0.74 -15.04
C GLU A 30 4.33 0.98 -14.18
N GLU A 31 4.27 1.52 -12.95
CA GLU A 31 5.49 1.78 -12.13
C GLU A 31 5.22 1.81 -10.62
N GLY A 32 4.06 1.35 -10.18
CA GLY A 32 3.66 1.46 -8.76
C GLY A 32 4.21 0.34 -7.90
N GLU A 33 4.60 0.68 -6.67
CA GLU A 33 4.91 -0.28 -5.61
C GLU A 33 3.67 -0.60 -4.79
N VAL A 34 3.58 -1.83 -4.31
CA VAL A 34 2.59 -2.21 -3.29
C VAL A 34 3.32 -2.28 -1.96
N TYR A 35 3.17 -1.25 -1.13
CA TYR A 35 3.76 -1.17 0.19
C TYR A 35 3.09 -2.14 1.17
N LEU A 36 3.90 -2.73 2.03
CA LEU A 36 3.49 -3.73 3.01
C LEU A 36 3.94 -3.30 4.41
N TYR A 37 2.98 -3.21 5.30
CA TYR A 37 3.21 -2.89 6.70
C TYR A 37 3.09 -4.14 7.59
N GLN A 38 3.44 -4.04 8.87
CA GLN A 38 3.46 -5.18 9.78
C GLN A 38 2.12 -5.93 9.82
N ASP A 39 1.02 -5.20 9.94
CA ASP A 39 -0.33 -5.79 9.99
C ASP A 39 -0.69 -6.55 8.69
N ASP A 40 -0.15 -6.10 7.54
CA ASP A 40 -0.31 -6.79 6.25
C ASP A 40 0.46 -8.11 6.23
N ILE A 41 1.71 -8.07 6.67
CA ILE A 41 2.57 -9.27 6.76
C ILE A 41 1.96 -10.31 7.71
N GLU A 42 1.51 -9.88 8.88
CA GLU A 42 0.84 -10.77 9.85
C GLU A 42 -0.41 -11.43 9.26
N ARG A 43 -1.25 -10.64 8.58
CA ARG A 43 -2.48 -11.13 7.96
C ARG A 43 -2.20 -12.11 6.82
N LEU A 44 -1.25 -11.79 5.95
CA LEU A 44 -0.83 -12.65 4.85
C LEU A 44 -0.23 -13.97 5.35
N THR A 45 0.74 -13.89 6.26
CA THR A 45 1.44 -15.08 6.78
C THR A 45 0.50 -16.00 7.57
N LYS A 46 -0.46 -15.43 8.31
CA LYS A 46 -1.52 -16.18 8.99
C LYS A 46 -2.42 -16.91 7.98
N SER A 47 -2.86 -16.23 6.93
CA SER A 47 -3.70 -16.83 5.89
C SER A 47 -2.98 -17.94 5.13
N LEU A 48 -1.69 -17.77 4.86
CA LEU A 48 -0.83 -18.75 4.21
C LEU A 48 -0.32 -19.85 5.18
N ASN A 49 -0.74 -19.81 6.46
CA ASN A 49 -0.34 -20.75 7.52
C ASN A 49 1.19 -20.86 7.72
N LEU A 50 1.92 -19.77 7.52
CA LEU A 50 3.38 -19.71 7.70
C LEU A 50 3.72 -19.46 9.17
N LYS A 51 4.26 -20.46 9.84
CA LYS A 51 4.54 -20.43 11.31
C LYS A 51 6.02 -20.45 11.63
N LYS A 52 6.83 -21.10 10.80
CA LYS A 52 8.27 -21.27 11.04
C LYS A 52 9.06 -20.13 10.44
N LYS A 53 10.12 -19.71 11.12
CA LYS A 53 11.03 -18.66 10.62
C LYS A 53 11.59 -18.98 9.23
N SER A 54 11.86 -20.25 8.94
CA SER A 54 12.32 -20.72 7.62
C SER A 54 11.26 -20.52 6.53
N GLU A 55 9.99 -20.73 6.85
CA GLU A 55 8.86 -20.50 5.94
C GLU A 55 8.67 -19.02 5.65
N LEU A 56 8.74 -18.19 6.71
CA LEU A 56 8.69 -16.73 6.57
C LEU A 56 9.85 -16.19 5.74
N LYS A 57 11.06 -16.73 5.93
CA LYS A 57 12.23 -16.35 5.12
C LYS A 57 12.02 -16.72 3.65
N LYS A 58 11.57 -17.94 3.37
CA LYS A 58 11.24 -18.38 2.01
C LYS A 58 10.19 -17.48 1.36
N PHE A 59 9.11 -17.22 2.08
CA PHE A 59 8.04 -16.32 1.64
C PHE A 59 8.60 -14.94 1.29
N ALA A 60 9.43 -14.37 2.17
CA ALA A 60 10.02 -13.06 1.91
C ALA A 60 10.92 -13.07 0.66
N GLU A 61 11.79 -14.05 0.51
CA GLU A 61 12.69 -14.16 -0.64
C GLU A 61 11.93 -14.38 -1.96
N GLU A 62 10.76 -15.00 -1.91
CA GLU A 62 9.95 -15.31 -3.09
C GLU A 62 8.99 -14.17 -3.48
N TYR A 63 8.31 -13.56 -2.51
CA TYR A 63 7.19 -12.64 -2.76
C TYR A 63 7.48 -11.19 -2.43
N LEU A 64 8.51 -10.91 -1.62
CA LEU A 64 8.78 -9.57 -1.12
C LEU A 64 10.08 -9.00 -1.67
N LYS A 65 10.13 -7.68 -1.77
CA LYS A 65 11.35 -6.92 -2.03
C LYS A 65 11.48 -5.79 -1.00
N VAL A 66 12.73 -5.36 -0.78
CA VAL A 66 13.02 -4.19 0.04
C VAL A 66 13.06 -2.96 -0.88
N ILE A 67 12.27 -1.96 -0.54
CA ILE A 67 12.14 -0.73 -1.34
C ILE A 67 12.55 0.50 -0.52
N ASN A 68 12.92 1.56 -1.20
CA ASN A 68 13.18 2.85 -0.58
C ASN A 68 11.84 3.54 -0.28
N ASP A 69 11.77 4.13 0.90
CA ASP A 69 10.59 4.83 1.35
C ASP A 69 10.97 6.14 2.05
N SER A 70 9.99 7.02 2.22
CA SER A 70 10.21 8.28 2.92
C SER A 70 8.94 8.78 3.58
N PHE A 71 9.08 9.37 4.76
CA PHE A 71 7.97 9.96 5.48
C PHE A 71 8.33 11.35 5.99
N PHE A 72 7.45 12.32 5.75
CA PHE A 72 7.61 13.64 6.32
C PHE A 72 7.07 13.66 7.75
N TRP A 73 7.94 13.97 8.70
CA TRP A 73 7.56 13.99 10.10
C TRP A 73 8.02 15.28 10.79
N LYS A 74 7.15 15.82 11.61
CA LYS A 74 7.44 16.92 12.52
C LYS A 74 7.39 16.42 13.96
N GLU A 75 8.54 16.45 14.62
CA GLU A 75 8.62 16.07 16.04
C GLU A 75 7.79 17.02 16.90
N PRO A 76 7.19 16.52 17.98
CA PRO A 76 6.57 17.38 18.98
C PRO A 76 7.55 18.43 19.51
N GLY A 77 7.13 19.70 19.57
CA GLY A 77 7.96 20.80 20.06
C GLY A 77 9.02 21.35 19.10
N VAL A 78 9.14 20.80 17.88
CA VAL A 78 10.09 21.30 16.86
C VAL A 78 9.33 22.17 15.87
N GLU A 79 9.93 23.31 15.48
CA GLU A 79 9.27 24.25 14.54
C GLU A 79 9.09 23.68 13.13
N ARG A 80 10.10 22.95 12.63
CA ARG A 80 10.11 22.43 11.26
C ARG A 80 10.19 20.91 11.22
N GLY A 81 9.35 20.31 10.37
CA GLY A 81 9.46 18.90 10.04
C GLY A 81 10.56 18.64 9.02
N LYS A 82 10.93 17.37 8.89
CA LYS A 82 11.87 16.90 7.87
C LYS A 82 11.39 15.58 7.25
N THR A 83 11.89 15.30 6.05
CA THR A 83 11.67 14.00 5.40
C THR A 83 12.73 13.02 5.87
N TYR A 84 12.28 11.91 6.43
CA TYR A 84 13.11 10.76 6.76
C TYR A 84 13.08 9.77 5.61
N ARG A 85 14.23 9.17 5.29
CA ARG A 85 14.36 8.11 4.28
C ARG A 85 14.70 6.82 4.96
N PHE A 86 14.03 5.75 4.61
CA PHE A 86 14.22 4.42 5.21
C PHE A 86 13.85 3.32 4.22
N LYS A 87 13.89 2.08 4.67
CA LYS A 87 13.50 0.92 3.86
C LYS A 87 12.11 0.45 4.29
N SER A 88 11.30 0.05 3.31
CA SER A 88 10.01 -0.62 3.48
C SER A 88 9.97 -1.94 2.73
N LEU A 89 8.93 -2.71 2.94
CA LEU A 89 8.66 -3.90 2.14
C LEU A 89 7.64 -3.59 1.05
N GLY A 90 7.82 -4.21 -0.09
CA GLY A 90 6.85 -4.23 -1.17
C GLY A 90 6.71 -5.63 -1.75
N PHE A 91 5.65 -5.85 -2.54
CA PHE A 91 5.54 -7.08 -3.31
C PHE A 91 6.52 -7.10 -4.49
N LYS A 92 7.07 -8.27 -4.76
CA LYS A 92 7.77 -8.52 -6.03
C LYS A 92 6.76 -8.59 -7.16
N PHE A 93 7.14 -7.99 -8.28
CA PHE A 93 6.45 -8.15 -9.55
C PHE A 93 7.18 -9.20 -10.37
N THR A 94 6.50 -9.87 -11.27
CA THR A 94 7.02 -10.97 -12.09
C THR A 94 6.38 -10.98 -13.47
N GLY A 95 6.98 -11.76 -14.38
CA GLY A 95 6.50 -11.85 -15.76
C GLY A 95 6.94 -10.67 -16.64
N ASN A 96 6.70 -10.80 -17.93
CA ASN A 96 7.04 -9.75 -18.91
C ASN A 96 6.15 -8.52 -18.79
N ASP A 97 4.97 -8.67 -18.19
CA ASP A 97 3.98 -7.63 -17.94
C ASP A 97 4.04 -7.07 -16.51
N GLU A 98 5.11 -7.42 -15.78
CA GLU A 98 5.40 -6.93 -14.42
C GLU A 98 4.18 -6.93 -13.50
N HIS A 99 3.59 -8.08 -13.26
CA HIS A 99 2.45 -8.22 -12.37
C HIS A 99 2.83 -8.72 -10.97
N CYS A 100 2.00 -8.39 -9.99
CA CYS A 100 2.11 -8.90 -8.62
C CYS A 100 2.10 -10.44 -8.62
N ARG A 101 3.01 -11.07 -7.87
CA ARG A 101 3.11 -12.53 -7.78
C ARG A 101 1.87 -13.26 -7.27
N PHE A 102 0.94 -12.53 -6.64
CA PHE A 102 -0.35 -13.06 -6.21
C PHE A 102 -1.47 -12.91 -7.26
N LEU A 103 -1.14 -12.44 -8.46
CA LEU A 103 -2.07 -12.41 -9.57
C LEU A 103 -1.94 -13.69 -10.38
N GLU A 104 -2.97 -14.53 -10.35
CA GLU A 104 -3.09 -15.72 -11.19
C GLU A 104 -4.22 -15.51 -12.21
N GLU A 105 -3.92 -15.71 -13.48
CA GLU A 105 -4.81 -15.38 -14.61
C GLU A 105 -5.26 -13.91 -14.58
N ASN A 106 -6.35 -13.58 -13.93
CA ASN A 106 -6.81 -12.21 -13.70
C ASN A 106 -7.34 -12.00 -12.27
N SER A 107 -7.08 -12.95 -11.38
CA SER A 107 -7.60 -12.93 -10.02
C SER A 107 -6.47 -12.87 -8.98
N CYS A 108 -6.66 -12.04 -7.97
CA CYS A 108 -5.74 -12.00 -6.83
C CYS A 108 -6.04 -13.16 -5.88
N ILE A 109 -5.13 -14.12 -5.76
CA ILE A 109 -5.32 -15.31 -4.90
C ILE A 109 -5.33 -14.99 -3.39
N VAL A 110 -4.86 -13.81 -3.00
CA VAL A 110 -4.92 -13.30 -1.62
C VAL A 110 -5.93 -12.17 -1.45
N HIS A 111 -6.95 -12.07 -2.32
CA HIS A 111 -7.89 -10.95 -2.36
C HIS A 111 -8.50 -10.60 -1.01
N GLU A 112 -8.93 -11.59 -0.22
CA GLU A 112 -9.57 -11.38 1.09
C GLU A 112 -8.58 -10.83 2.14
N VAL A 113 -7.31 -11.19 2.02
CA VAL A 113 -6.23 -10.79 2.95
C VAL A 113 -5.23 -9.81 2.34
N ARG A 114 -5.59 -9.24 1.20
CA ARG A 114 -4.74 -8.28 0.49
C ARG A 114 -4.29 -7.13 1.38
N PRO A 115 -3.10 -6.54 1.10
CA PRO A 115 -2.58 -5.41 1.85
C PRO A 115 -3.55 -4.23 1.92
N PHE A 116 -3.36 -3.40 2.94
CA PHE A 116 -4.20 -2.21 3.13
C PHE A 116 -4.21 -1.31 1.90
N GLN A 117 -3.04 -1.07 1.29
CA GLN A 117 -2.93 -0.28 0.06
C GLN A 117 -3.80 -0.84 -1.08
N CYS A 118 -3.84 -2.17 -1.24
CA CYS A 118 -4.72 -2.80 -2.23
C CYS A 118 -6.20 -2.68 -1.86
N LYS A 119 -6.54 -2.69 -0.55
CA LYS A 119 -7.93 -2.56 -0.06
C LYS A 119 -8.45 -1.14 -0.19
N CYS A 120 -7.61 -0.14 0.10
CA CYS A 120 -8.04 1.26 0.08
C CYS A 120 -8.10 1.86 -1.33
N PHE A 121 -7.59 1.17 -2.37
CA PHE A 121 -7.77 1.64 -3.74
C PHE A 121 -9.27 1.78 -4.06
N PRO A 122 -9.72 2.87 -4.68
CA PRO A 122 -8.96 3.98 -5.29
C PRO A 122 -8.79 5.20 -4.36
N PHE A 123 -8.86 5.03 -3.05
CA PHE A 123 -8.90 6.14 -2.08
C PHE A 123 -7.53 6.50 -1.51
N TRP A 124 -6.44 6.17 -2.20
CA TRP A 124 -5.10 6.60 -1.82
C TRP A 124 -5.02 8.12 -1.72
N HIS A 125 -4.35 8.61 -0.68
CA HIS A 125 -4.19 10.05 -0.46
C HIS A 125 -3.73 10.78 -1.73
N MET A 126 -2.74 10.24 -2.44
CA MET A 126 -2.23 10.82 -3.68
C MET A 126 -3.26 10.92 -4.82
N LEU A 127 -4.28 10.07 -4.81
CA LEU A 127 -5.35 10.10 -5.80
C LEU A 127 -6.47 11.06 -5.38
N VAL A 128 -6.93 10.93 -4.14
CA VAL A 128 -8.10 11.69 -3.69
C VAL A 128 -7.81 13.17 -3.48
N SER A 129 -6.55 13.54 -3.23
CA SER A 129 -6.13 14.94 -3.09
C SER A 129 -5.78 15.62 -4.42
N ASN A 130 -5.51 14.86 -5.47
CA ASN A 130 -5.08 15.38 -6.77
C ASN A 130 -6.02 14.95 -7.91
N ARG A 131 -6.75 15.93 -8.48
CA ARG A 131 -7.71 15.68 -9.56
C ARG A 131 -7.08 15.01 -10.80
N LYS A 132 -5.88 15.41 -11.18
CA LYS A 132 -5.20 14.85 -12.38
C LYS A 132 -4.88 13.39 -12.14
N ASN A 133 -4.24 13.07 -11.02
CA ASN A 133 -3.91 11.69 -10.66
C ASN A 133 -5.17 10.82 -10.64
N PHE A 134 -6.24 11.30 -9.98
CA PHE A 134 -7.50 10.56 -9.91
C PHE A 134 -8.09 10.26 -11.30
N ILE A 135 -8.11 11.24 -12.20
CA ILE A 135 -8.62 11.06 -13.57
C ILE A 135 -7.76 10.05 -14.34
N ASP A 136 -6.44 10.13 -14.24
CA ASP A 136 -5.55 9.26 -15.00
C ASP A 136 -5.67 7.79 -14.54
N TYR A 137 -5.77 7.56 -13.24
CA TYR A 137 -6.05 6.21 -12.71
C TYR A 137 -7.47 5.72 -13.03
N SER A 138 -8.46 6.61 -13.02
CA SER A 138 -9.84 6.25 -13.39
C SER A 138 -9.95 5.72 -14.81
N LYS A 139 -9.15 6.23 -15.75
CA LYS A 139 -9.12 5.74 -17.14
C LYS A 139 -8.67 4.28 -17.22
N LYS A 140 -7.80 3.85 -16.30
CA LYS A 140 -7.21 2.50 -16.26
C LYS A 140 -8.04 1.51 -15.43
N CYS A 141 -8.95 1.99 -14.58
CA CYS A 141 -9.75 1.15 -13.68
C CYS A 141 -11.19 0.97 -14.17
N PRO A 142 -11.59 -0.23 -14.62
CA PRO A 142 -12.98 -0.50 -15.02
C PRO A 142 -13.99 -0.24 -13.90
N GLY A 143 -13.60 -0.50 -12.62
CA GLY A 143 -14.47 -0.29 -11.48
C GLY A 143 -14.84 1.17 -11.18
N LEU A 144 -14.10 2.12 -11.75
CA LEU A 144 -14.39 3.56 -11.70
C LEU A 144 -15.17 4.08 -12.91
N LYS A 145 -15.32 3.24 -13.94
CA LYS A 145 -16.08 3.58 -15.16
C LYS A 145 -17.53 3.08 -15.11
N GLY A 146 -17.83 2.19 -14.18
CA GLY A 146 -19.14 1.54 -14.09
C GLY A 146 -20.15 2.37 -13.30
N LEU A 147 -21.39 2.40 -13.81
CA LEU A 147 -22.52 3.07 -13.17
C LEU A 147 -23.22 2.23 -12.10
N LYS A 148 -22.66 1.07 -11.70
CA LYS A 148 -23.27 0.09 -10.76
C LYS A 148 -22.32 -0.30 -9.64
N GLY A 149 -21.57 0.65 -9.11
CA GLY A 149 -20.74 0.44 -7.94
C GLY A 149 -21.47 0.76 -6.63
N ARG A 150 -20.85 0.43 -5.51
CA ARG A 150 -21.24 0.99 -4.22
C ARG A 150 -20.92 2.48 -4.23
N HIS A 151 -21.82 3.29 -3.75
CA HIS A 151 -21.53 4.70 -3.48
C HIS A 151 -20.67 4.83 -2.20
N TYR A 152 -19.57 5.56 -2.31
CA TYR A 152 -18.73 5.96 -1.20
C TYR A 152 -18.90 7.46 -0.96
N SER A 153 -19.33 7.83 0.24
CA SER A 153 -19.47 9.22 0.62
C SER A 153 -18.11 9.91 0.74
N LYS A 154 -18.13 11.23 0.81
CA LYS A 154 -16.94 12.02 1.08
C LYS A 154 -16.25 11.60 2.37
N GLU A 155 -17.00 11.32 3.41
CA GLU A 155 -16.55 10.91 4.74
C GLU A 155 -15.85 9.54 4.64
N GLU A 156 -16.47 8.56 3.98
CA GLU A 156 -15.87 7.24 3.76
C GLU A 156 -14.56 7.32 2.97
N ILE A 157 -14.49 8.17 1.94
CA ILE A 157 -13.26 8.41 1.16
C ILE A 157 -12.15 8.97 2.05
N LEU A 158 -12.48 9.93 2.92
CA LEU A 158 -11.53 10.51 3.87
C LEU A 158 -11.07 9.49 4.90
N ASP A 159 -11.95 8.65 5.39
CA ASP A 159 -11.62 7.58 6.34
C ASP A 159 -10.61 6.60 5.75
N TRP A 160 -10.80 6.18 4.49
CA TRP A 160 -9.83 5.34 3.79
C TRP A 160 -8.47 6.02 3.60
N ALA A 161 -8.46 7.28 3.14
CA ALA A 161 -7.23 8.02 2.93
C ALA A 161 -6.48 8.32 4.24
N ASN A 162 -7.21 8.62 5.32
CA ASN A 162 -6.64 8.77 6.65
C ASN A 162 -6.09 7.44 7.18
N GLY A 163 -6.78 6.34 6.91
CA GLY A 163 -6.32 5.00 7.26
C GLY A 163 -4.97 4.67 6.62
N GLU A 164 -4.76 5.02 5.35
CA GLU A 164 -3.47 4.89 4.67
C GLU A 164 -2.38 5.67 5.41
N TYR A 165 -2.61 6.95 5.66
CA TYR A 165 -1.67 7.80 6.38
C TYR A 165 -1.32 7.28 7.78
N GLU A 166 -2.30 6.80 8.54
CA GLU A 166 -2.04 6.26 9.88
C GLU A 166 -1.26 4.93 9.84
N MET A 167 -1.43 4.10 8.81
CA MET A 167 -0.62 2.90 8.59
C MET A 167 0.84 3.26 8.27
N GLU A 168 1.07 4.21 7.37
CA GLU A 168 2.40 4.73 7.05
C GLU A 168 3.07 5.32 8.29
N LYS A 169 2.36 6.15 9.02
CA LYS A 169 2.85 6.77 10.27
C LYS A 169 3.20 5.73 11.34
N LYS A 170 2.35 4.73 11.54
CA LYS A 170 2.61 3.62 12.47
C LYS A 170 3.92 2.91 12.11
N TYR A 171 4.09 2.58 10.85
CA TYR A 171 5.31 1.95 10.34
C TYR A 171 6.54 2.85 10.51
N PHE A 172 6.44 4.12 10.12
CA PHE A 172 7.51 5.09 10.32
C PHE A 172 7.96 5.18 11.78
N LEU A 173 7.02 5.26 12.73
CA LEU A 173 7.34 5.33 14.15
C LEU A 173 8.02 4.06 14.65
N GLU A 174 7.62 2.90 14.17
CA GLU A 174 8.27 1.63 14.49
C GLU A 174 9.69 1.57 13.90
N MET A 175 9.88 1.98 12.66
CA MET A 175 11.20 2.08 12.03
C MET A 175 12.12 3.05 12.81
N LYS A 176 11.59 4.19 13.22
CA LYS A 176 12.31 5.17 14.01
C LYS A 176 12.76 4.59 15.36
N LYS A 177 11.90 3.89 16.08
CA LYS A 177 12.21 3.18 17.33
C LYS A 177 13.37 2.19 17.18
N HIS A 178 13.51 1.58 16.00
CA HIS A 178 14.56 0.64 15.65
C HIS A 178 15.75 1.28 14.90
N ASN A 179 15.92 2.62 14.99
CA ASN A 179 16.96 3.37 14.27
C ASN A 179 16.96 3.10 12.75
N PHE A 180 15.78 2.98 12.16
CA PHE A 180 15.56 2.68 10.73
C PHE A 180 16.21 1.39 10.24
N ASN A 181 16.43 0.42 11.13
CA ASN A 181 16.94 -0.89 10.78
C ASN A 181 15.79 -1.86 10.50
N ILE A 182 15.49 -2.09 9.23
CA ILE A 182 14.40 -2.97 8.80
C ILE A 182 14.55 -4.43 9.28
N LEU A 183 15.77 -4.92 9.49
CA LEU A 183 16.00 -6.28 10.01
C LEU A 183 15.60 -6.44 11.47
N LYS A 184 15.48 -5.33 12.22
CA LYS A 184 14.94 -5.36 13.59
C LYS A 184 13.42 -5.38 13.59
N VAL A 185 12.78 -4.79 12.59
CA VAL A 185 11.31 -4.80 12.42
C VAL A 185 10.85 -6.14 11.82
N TYR A 186 11.61 -6.64 10.84
CA TYR A 186 11.32 -7.92 10.16
C TYR A 186 12.52 -8.88 10.26
N PRO A 187 12.69 -9.59 11.39
CA PRO A 187 13.87 -10.43 11.64
C PRO A 187 13.93 -11.72 10.81
N PHE A 188 12.94 -11.96 9.95
CA PHE A 188 12.91 -13.05 8.99
C PHE A 188 13.55 -12.68 7.64
N LEU A 189 13.82 -11.40 7.39
CA LEU A 189 14.50 -10.97 6.16
C LEU A 189 15.96 -11.41 6.16
N SER A 190 16.46 -11.75 4.97
CA SER A 190 17.88 -11.99 4.78
C SER A 190 18.61 -10.69 4.42
N LYS A 191 19.89 -10.58 4.82
CA LYS A 191 20.71 -9.42 4.46
C LYS A 191 20.81 -9.22 2.94
N LYS A 192 20.81 -10.31 2.16
CA LYS A 192 20.85 -10.29 0.72
C LYS A 192 19.73 -9.44 0.10
N MET A 193 18.53 -9.45 0.71
CA MET A 193 17.39 -8.66 0.21
C MET A 193 17.56 -7.14 0.37
N LEU A 194 18.58 -6.68 1.10
CA LEU A 194 18.86 -5.24 1.26
C LEU A 194 19.67 -4.68 0.09
N ASP A 195 20.34 -5.56 -0.65
CA ASP A 195 21.29 -5.23 -1.74
C ASP A 195 20.64 -5.44 -3.13
N GLU A 196 19.40 -5.98 -3.16
CA GLU A 196 18.58 -6.12 -4.38
C GLU A 196 17.81 -4.81 -4.64
#